data_e00c4b9e0e0b02b4a90c4ebc01fe6420
#
_entry.id   e00c4b9e0e0b02b4a90c4ebc01fe6420
#
_cell.length_a   1.000
_cell.length_b   1.000
_cell.length_c   1.000
_cell.angle_alpha   90.00
_cell.angle_beta   90.00
_cell.angle_gamma   90.00
#
_symmetry.space_group_name_H-M   'P 1'
#
loop_
_entity.id
_entity.type
_entity.pdbx_description
1 polymer ?
#
loop_
_entity_poly.entity_id
_entity_poly.type
_entity_poly.pdbx_seq_one_letter_code
_entity_poly.pdbx_strand_id
1 'polypeptide(L)'
;WIDAIAYGPVAHLGWHAVSGKINAEGQVEGTCVGTGMAFDPAFYYYRPVNVYAAHGYGPVLWAGAEMIRLLKNQYPQMNDSAVQYYQKKQKTTAPIFAVETEERND
;
A
#
# COMPACT_ATOMS: atom_id res chain seq x y z
N TRP A 1 -13.90 -1.79 6.77
CA TRP A 1 -13.90 -2.69 7.93
C TRP A 1 -12.53 -2.72 8.63
N ILE A 2 -11.49 -2.29 7.98
CA ILE A 2 -10.17 -2.08 8.58
C ILE A 2 -10.01 -0.59 8.86
N ASP A 3 -9.50 -0.26 10.04
CA ASP A 3 -9.25 1.13 10.41
C ASP A 3 -8.17 1.74 9.51
N ALA A 4 -8.59 2.58 8.59
CA ALA A 4 -7.70 3.21 7.63
C ALA A 4 -6.68 4.14 8.29
N ILE A 5 -6.96 4.62 9.47
CA ILE A 5 -6.06 5.51 10.19
C ILE A 5 -4.91 4.73 10.79
N ALA A 6 -5.20 3.55 11.34
CA ALA A 6 -4.16 2.66 11.85
C ALA A 6 -3.34 2.02 10.72
N TYR A 7 -3.99 1.60 9.64
CA TYR A 7 -3.35 0.83 8.57
C TYR A 7 -3.02 1.63 7.31
N GLY A 8 -3.58 2.83 7.18
CA GLY A 8 -3.35 3.71 6.03
C GLY A 8 -1.88 3.98 5.72
N PRO A 9 -1.04 4.31 6.71
CA PRO A 9 0.38 4.57 6.47
C PRO A 9 1.10 3.40 5.83
N VAL A 10 0.88 2.19 6.32
CA VAL A 10 1.50 0.98 5.76
C VAL A 10 0.96 0.68 4.37
N ALA A 11 -0.34 0.86 4.15
CA ALA A 11 -0.95 0.70 2.83
C ALA A 11 -0.41 1.72 1.83
N HIS A 12 -0.23 2.96 2.26
CA HIS A 12 0.35 4.02 1.43
C HIS A 12 1.79 3.69 1.01
N LEU A 13 2.62 3.26 1.95
CA LEU A 13 4.01 2.88 1.66
C LEU A 13 4.05 1.67 0.72
N GLY A 14 3.19 0.69 0.94
CA GLY A 14 3.07 -0.47 0.05
C GLY A 14 2.65 -0.07 -1.36
N TRP A 15 1.66 0.80 -1.48
CA TRP A 15 1.24 1.32 -2.78
C TRP A 15 2.35 2.11 -3.47
N HIS A 16 3.09 2.93 -2.75
CA HIS A 16 4.22 3.66 -3.30
C HIS A 16 5.26 2.72 -3.90
N ALA A 17 5.59 1.66 -3.20
CA ALA A 17 6.52 0.65 -3.69
C ALA A 17 5.99 -0.08 -4.93
N VAL A 18 4.72 -0.48 -4.92
CA VAL A 18 4.07 -1.21 -6.02
C VAL A 18 3.89 -0.32 -7.25
N SER A 19 3.44 0.91 -7.06
CA SER A 19 3.25 1.85 -8.17
C SER A 19 4.56 2.17 -8.90
N GLY A 20 5.67 2.17 -8.18
CA GLY A 20 7.00 2.31 -8.77
C GLY A 20 7.43 1.13 -9.66
N LYS A 21 6.67 0.03 -9.62
CA LYS A 21 6.89 -1.13 -10.49
C LYS A 21 6.08 -1.11 -11.79
N ILE A 22 5.30 -0.07 -12.01
CA ILE A 22 4.57 0.11 -13.26
C ILE A 22 5.45 0.93 -14.20
N ASN A 23 5.84 0.34 -15.31
CA ASN A 23 6.72 1.00 -16.28
C ASN A 23 5.94 1.95 -17.22
N ALA A 24 6.66 2.60 -18.13
CA ALA A 24 6.08 3.58 -19.05
C ALA A 24 5.06 2.96 -20.02
N GLU A 25 5.16 1.67 -20.28
CA GLU A 25 4.25 0.92 -21.14
C GLU A 25 3.02 0.39 -20.37
N GLY A 26 2.93 0.68 -19.07
CA GLY A 26 1.85 0.20 -18.22
C GLY A 26 2.02 -1.26 -17.78
N GLN A 27 3.19 -1.82 -17.91
CA GLN A 27 3.47 -3.19 -17.48
C GLN A 27 3.89 -3.22 -16.02
N VAL A 28 3.52 -4.28 -15.33
CA VAL A 28 3.90 -4.51 -13.93
C VAL A 28 5.17 -5.33 -13.87
N GLU A 29 6.25 -4.70 -13.43
CA GLU A 29 7.55 -5.33 -13.27
C GLU A 29 7.67 -6.06 -11.94
N GLY A 30 8.57 -7.03 -11.87
CA GLY A 30 8.90 -7.71 -10.63
C GLY A 30 7.88 -8.78 -10.20
N THR A 31 6.89 -9.09 -11.02
CA THR A 31 5.94 -10.16 -10.70
C THR A 31 6.64 -11.50 -10.82
N CYS A 32 6.71 -12.23 -9.71
CA CYS A 32 7.28 -13.56 -9.66
C CYS A 32 6.41 -14.53 -10.46
N VAL A 33 7.03 -15.38 -11.25
CA VAL A 33 6.30 -16.44 -11.97
C VAL A 33 5.70 -17.44 -10.98
N GLY A 34 4.75 -18.26 -11.48
CA GLY A 34 4.14 -19.32 -10.68
C GLY A 34 5.19 -20.17 -9.97
N THR A 35 4.98 -20.41 -8.68
CA THR A 35 5.96 -21.09 -7.82
C THR A 35 5.35 -22.33 -7.21
N GLY A 36 5.93 -23.49 -7.53
CA GLY A 36 5.62 -24.74 -6.87
C GLY A 36 6.33 -24.88 -5.51
N MET A 37 6.40 -26.09 -5.02
CA MET A 37 7.10 -26.39 -3.78
C MET A 37 8.48 -26.96 -4.07
N ALA A 38 9.45 -26.57 -3.27
CA ALA A 38 10.79 -27.15 -3.27
C ALA A 38 11.36 -27.20 -1.85
N PHE A 39 12.34 -28.08 -1.64
CA PHE A 39 12.97 -28.26 -0.34
C PHE A 39 14.14 -27.32 -0.10
N ASP A 40 14.69 -26.75 -1.17
CA ASP A 40 15.85 -25.84 -1.06
C ASP A 40 15.36 -24.39 -1.07
N PRO A 41 15.68 -23.58 -0.04
CA PRO A 41 15.35 -22.16 -0.02
C PRO A 41 15.86 -21.38 -1.23
N ALA A 42 16.98 -21.79 -1.82
CA ALA A 42 17.54 -21.16 -3.01
C ALA A 42 16.55 -21.18 -4.20
N PHE A 43 15.72 -22.20 -4.30
CA PHE A 43 14.66 -22.26 -5.31
C PHE A 43 13.74 -21.05 -5.26
N TYR A 44 13.34 -20.64 -4.05
CA TYR A 44 12.43 -19.50 -3.85
C TYR A 44 13.14 -18.17 -4.08
N TYR A 45 14.38 -18.08 -3.66
CA TYR A 45 15.19 -16.86 -3.83
C TYR A 45 15.42 -16.52 -5.32
N TYR A 46 15.67 -17.53 -6.13
CA TYR A 46 16.00 -17.35 -7.54
C TYR A 46 14.80 -17.49 -8.50
N ARG A 47 13.59 -17.38 -7.99
CA ARG A 47 12.41 -17.41 -8.89
C ARG A 47 12.48 -16.25 -9.89
N PRO A 48 12.28 -16.50 -11.19
CA PRO A 48 12.28 -15.44 -12.17
C PRO A 48 11.08 -14.53 -12.03
N VAL A 49 11.22 -13.30 -12.50
CA VAL A 49 10.14 -12.32 -12.59
C VAL A 49 9.82 -12.06 -14.06
N ASN A 50 8.57 -11.69 -14.36
CA ASN A 50 8.14 -11.50 -15.73
C ASN A 50 7.03 -10.44 -15.79
N VAL A 51 7.19 -9.47 -16.70
CA VAL A 51 6.18 -8.44 -16.96
C VAL A 51 4.91 -8.99 -17.61
N TYR A 52 4.95 -10.18 -18.16
CA TYR A 52 3.79 -10.85 -18.75
C TYR A 52 3.07 -11.77 -17.76
N ALA A 53 3.50 -11.82 -16.51
CA ALA A 53 2.84 -12.63 -15.49
C ALA A 53 1.50 -11.98 -15.11
N ALA A 54 0.43 -12.53 -15.63
CA ALA A 54 -0.92 -11.95 -15.56
C ALA A 54 -1.41 -11.76 -14.12
N HIS A 55 -1.01 -12.63 -13.20
CA HIS A 55 -1.43 -12.56 -11.80
C HIS A 55 -0.90 -11.34 -11.04
N GLY A 56 0.03 -10.57 -11.61
CA GLY A 56 0.46 -9.29 -11.04
C GLY A 56 -0.48 -8.13 -11.34
N TYR A 57 -1.24 -8.19 -12.42
CA TYR A 57 -2.07 -7.07 -12.88
C TYR A 57 -3.35 -6.90 -12.05
N GLY A 58 -4.07 -7.96 -11.77
CA GLY A 58 -5.30 -7.91 -10.98
C GLY A 58 -5.08 -7.29 -9.61
N PRO A 59 -4.14 -7.79 -8.80
CA PRO A 59 -3.84 -7.20 -7.50
C PRO A 59 -3.39 -5.74 -7.55
N VAL A 60 -2.63 -5.34 -8.55
CA VAL A 60 -2.19 -3.93 -8.71
C VAL A 60 -3.38 -3.02 -9.01
N LEU A 61 -4.26 -3.43 -9.92
CA LEU A 61 -5.48 -2.68 -10.24
C LEU A 61 -6.39 -2.56 -9.00
N TRP A 62 -6.55 -3.63 -8.27
CA TRP A 62 -7.35 -3.63 -7.05
C TRP A 62 -6.75 -2.72 -5.99
N ALA A 63 -5.44 -2.82 -5.75
CA ALA A 63 -4.75 -1.96 -4.80
C ALA A 63 -4.91 -0.48 -5.17
N GLY A 64 -4.78 -0.14 -6.45
CA GLY A 64 -4.98 1.23 -6.94
C GLY A 64 -6.39 1.73 -6.71
N ALA A 65 -7.41 0.90 -6.97
CA ALA A 65 -8.80 1.24 -6.71
C ALA A 65 -9.06 1.51 -5.22
N GLU A 66 -8.49 0.69 -4.32
CA GLU A 66 -8.63 0.88 -2.88
C GLU A 66 -7.86 2.12 -2.39
N MET A 67 -6.73 2.45 -2.98
CA MET A 67 -6.03 3.70 -2.68
C MET A 67 -6.84 4.92 -3.08
N ILE A 68 -7.50 4.90 -4.23
CA ILE A 68 -8.41 5.96 -4.64
C ILE A 68 -9.55 6.12 -3.64
N ARG A 69 -10.14 5.00 -3.20
CA ARG A 69 -11.20 5.00 -2.19
C ARG A 69 -10.72 5.60 -0.87
N LEU A 70 -9.54 5.20 -0.41
CA LEU A 70 -8.94 5.71 0.82
C LEU A 70 -8.75 7.23 0.74
N LEU A 71 -8.18 7.73 -0.36
CA LEU A 71 -7.90 9.16 -0.54
C LEU A 71 -9.16 10.01 -0.73
N LYS A 72 -10.28 9.42 -1.16
CA LYS A 72 -11.56 10.14 -1.22
C LYS A 72 -12.15 10.41 0.15
N ASN A 73 -11.89 9.56 1.12
CA ASN A 73 -12.50 9.63 2.45
C ASN A 73 -11.55 10.19 3.51
N GLN A 74 -10.27 10.11 3.27
CA GLN A 74 -9.23 10.51 4.20
C GLN A 74 -8.09 11.19 3.44
N TYR A 75 -7.18 11.77 4.17
CA TYR A 75 -6.01 12.38 3.53
C TYR A 75 -4.74 12.04 4.29
N PRO A 76 -3.61 11.86 3.57
CA PRO A 76 -2.32 11.69 4.19
C PRO A 76 -1.68 13.03 4.51
N GLN A 77 -0.90 13.07 5.57
CA GLN A 77 0.14 14.05 5.78
C GLN A 77 1.50 13.36 5.82
N MET A 78 2.45 13.94 5.15
CA MET A 78 3.80 13.38 5.05
C MET A 78 4.81 14.38 5.58
N ASN A 79 5.78 13.88 6.31
CA ASN A 79 6.97 14.60 6.69
C ASN A 79 8.21 13.70 6.49
N ASP A 80 9.37 14.18 6.87
CA ASP A 80 10.63 13.44 6.67
C ASP A 80 10.67 12.09 7.40
N SER A 81 9.77 11.86 8.33
CA SER A 81 9.79 10.67 9.19
C SER A 81 8.64 9.71 8.95
N ALA A 82 7.49 10.19 8.47
CA ALA A 82 6.30 9.35 8.44
C ALA A 82 5.22 9.81 7.46
N VAL A 83 4.39 8.87 7.07
CA VAL A 83 3.09 9.11 6.43
C VAL A 83 2.01 8.82 7.47
N GLN A 84 1.10 9.76 7.70
CA GLN A 84 -0.01 9.61 8.62
C GLN A 84 -1.32 9.95 7.93
N TYR A 85 -2.40 9.28 8.31
CA TYR A 85 -3.72 9.49 7.74
C TYR A 85 -4.65 10.18 8.73
N TYR A 86 -5.47 11.08 8.19
CA TYR A 86 -6.45 11.87 8.94
C TYR A 86 -7.82 11.74 8.29
N GLN A 87 -8.87 11.81 9.07
CA GLN A 87 -10.22 11.92 8.53
C GLN A 87 -10.47 13.35 8.04
N LYS A 88 -11.05 13.49 6.86
CA LYS A 88 -11.29 14.81 6.24
C LYS A 88 -12.16 15.73 7.07
N LYS A 89 -13.00 15.20 7.95
CA LYS A 89 -13.91 15.97 8.78
C LYS A 89 -13.41 16.16 10.21
N GLN A 90 -12.21 15.74 10.53
CA GLN A 90 -11.66 15.98 11.86
C GLN A 90 -11.36 17.45 12.08
N LYS A 91 -11.66 17.91 13.29
CA LYS A 91 -11.32 19.27 13.72
C LYS A 91 -9.86 19.43 14.11
N THR A 92 -9.22 18.34 14.45
CA THR A 92 -7.80 18.30 14.83
C THR A 92 -6.95 17.75 13.71
N THR A 93 -5.73 18.23 13.61
CA THR A 93 -4.69 17.69 12.74
C THR A 93 -3.80 16.65 13.42
N ALA A 94 -4.09 16.30 14.67
CA ALA A 94 -3.33 15.28 15.37
C ALA A 94 -3.47 13.93 14.66
N PRO A 95 -2.36 13.19 14.52
CA PRO A 95 -2.42 11.85 13.93
C PRO A 95 -3.27 10.94 14.79
N ILE A 96 -4.02 10.07 14.17
CA ILE A 96 -4.99 9.23 14.89
C ILE A 96 -4.31 8.17 15.74
N PHE A 97 -3.13 7.76 15.42
CA PHE A 97 -2.39 7.00 16.38
C PHE A 97 -1.47 7.81 17.28
N ALA A 98 -1.41 9.09 17.09
CA ALA A 98 -0.88 9.88 18.15
C ALA A 98 -1.77 9.59 19.34
N VAL A 99 -1.12 9.21 20.37
CA VAL A 99 -1.60 9.02 21.71
C VAL A 99 -3.04 9.47 21.86
N GLU A 100 -3.85 8.63 22.36
CA GLU A 100 -5.19 8.96 22.79
C GLU A 100 -5.22 10.30 23.49
N THR A 101 -5.32 11.31 22.68
CA THR A 101 -5.51 12.67 23.17
C THR A 101 -7.01 12.91 23.14
N GLU A 102 -7.50 13.61 24.09
CA GLU A 102 -8.90 14.01 24.16
C GLU A 102 -9.37 14.69 22.87
N GLU A 103 -8.45 15.32 22.16
CA GLU A 103 -8.68 15.98 20.89
C GLU A 103 -9.14 15.04 19.77
N ARG A 104 -8.89 13.75 19.91
CA ARG A 104 -9.36 12.75 18.93
C ARG A 104 -10.84 12.45 19.03
N ASN A 105 -11.42 12.69 20.16
CA ASN A 105 -12.82 12.34 20.46
C ASN A 105 -13.78 13.49 20.17
N ASP A 106 -13.25 14.63 19.83
CA ASP A 106 -14.01 15.80 19.45
C ASP A 106 -14.33 15.78 17.92
#